data_8aaef0cd8fdca8b9b1547364456ecdb6
#
_entry.id   8aaef0cd8fdca8b9b1547364456ecdb6
#
_cell.length_a   1.000
_cell.length_b   1.000
_cell.length_c   1.000
_cell.angle_alpha   90.00
_cell.angle_beta   90.00
_cell.angle_gamma   90.00
#
_symmetry.space_group_name_H-M   'P 1'
#
loop_
_entity.id
_entity.type
_entity.pdbx_description
1 polymer ?
#
loop_
_entity_poly.entity_id
_entity_poly.type
_entity_poly.pdbx_seq_one_letter_code
_entity_poly.pdbx_strand_id
1 'polypeptide(L)'
;MFLHFNALKDKDSPELFDKTNNLIEEAYQKVRSVAHAKNSGVIAKQGLLKAVQNMAGKVSVSNKIQIEVLDYGLDNRLENSLELTLFRVIQELITNVIKHAEATEATIHITNHEDSINIMVEDNGKGFNPKQITKTNTGMGISSIDKRVEHLDGTLTIESEKNKGTTVIIDIPL
;
A
#
# COMPACT_ATOMS: atom_id res chain seq x y z
N MET A 1 2.83 -17.46 -10.86
CA MET A 1 1.53 -18.01 -11.33
C MET A 1 1.00 -17.29 -12.57
N PHE A 2 1.01 -15.96 -12.65
CA PHE A 2 0.54 -15.19 -13.83
C PHE A 2 1.32 -15.46 -15.13
N LEU A 3 2.62 -15.68 -15.06
CA LEU A 3 3.47 -15.92 -16.25
C LEU A 3 3.17 -17.26 -16.94
N HIS A 4 2.70 -18.27 -16.20
CA HIS A 4 2.35 -19.59 -16.79
C HIS A 4 0.99 -19.57 -17.51
N PHE A 5 0.08 -18.70 -17.06
CA PHE A 5 -1.26 -18.58 -17.66
C PHE A 5 -1.22 -17.89 -19.04
N ASN A 6 -0.32 -16.91 -19.23
CA ASN A 6 -0.14 -16.27 -20.54
C ASN A 6 0.42 -17.20 -21.63
N ALA A 7 1.17 -18.22 -21.22
CA ALA A 7 1.70 -19.22 -22.17
C ALA A 7 0.62 -20.19 -22.71
N LEU A 8 -0.54 -20.29 -22.04
CA LEU A 8 -1.67 -21.10 -22.47
C LEU A 8 -2.61 -20.38 -23.45
N LYS A 9 -2.46 -19.06 -23.63
CA LYS A 9 -3.31 -18.23 -24.48
C LYS A 9 -3.26 -18.62 -25.97
N ASP A 10 -2.17 -19.26 -26.38
CA ASP A 10 -1.92 -19.55 -27.80
C ASP A 10 -2.53 -20.86 -28.32
N LYS A 11 -3.21 -21.64 -27.49
CA LYS A 11 -3.50 -23.01 -27.93
C LYS A 11 -4.96 -23.37 -28.18
N ASP A 12 -6.01 -22.90 -27.48
CA ASP A 12 -7.32 -23.52 -27.76
C ASP A 12 -8.63 -22.72 -27.51
N SER A 13 -8.65 -21.56 -26.88
CA SER A 13 -9.88 -20.72 -26.80
C SER A 13 -9.58 -19.36 -26.14
N PRO A 14 -9.39 -18.29 -26.92
CA PRO A 14 -9.20 -16.93 -26.39
C PRO A 14 -10.34 -16.49 -25.46
N GLU A 15 -11.60 -16.84 -25.82
CA GLU A 15 -12.78 -16.54 -25.00
C GLU A 15 -12.78 -17.23 -23.63
N LEU A 16 -12.37 -18.49 -23.57
CA LEU A 16 -12.31 -19.24 -22.32
C LEU A 16 -11.20 -18.70 -21.42
N PHE A 17 -10.08 -18.28 -22.01
CA PHE A 17 -8.97 -17.65 -21.30
C PHE A 17 -9.42 -16.32 -20.67
N ASP A 18 -10.04 -15.45 -21.46
CA ASP A 18 -10.51 -14.13 -21.00
C ASP A 18 -11.59 -14.28 -19.92
N LYS A 19 -12.52 -15.23 -20.09
CA LYS A 19 -13.54 -15.53 -19.08
C LYS A 19 -12.94 -16.07 -17.77
N THR A 20 -11.93 -16.92 -17.86
CA THR A 20 -11.24 -17.49 -16.69
C THR A 20 -10.42 -16.39 -15.97
N ASN A 21 -9.73 -15.54 -16.72
CA ASN A 21 -8.99 -14.44 -16.19
C ASN A 21 -9.89 -13.41 -15.47
N ASN A 22 -11.05 -13.12 -16.05
CA ASN A 22 -12.05 -12.24 -15.43
C ASN A 22 -12.61 -12.86 -14.15
N LEU A 23 -12.90 -14.17 -14.12
CA LEU A 23 -13.36 -14.86 -12.91
C LEU A 23 -12.31 -14.88 -11.80
N ILE A 24 -11.04 -15.04 -12.16
CA ILE A 24 -9.92 -14.99 -11.20
C ILE A 24 -9.80 -13.57 -10.65
N GLU A 25 -9.91 -12.55 -11.50
CA GLU A 25 -9.88 -11.15 -11.07
C GLU A 25 -11.07 -10.82 -10.15
N GLU A 26 -12.29 -11.23 -10.52
CA GLU A 26 -13.47 -11.06 -9.66
C GLU A 26 -13.32 -11.78 -8.31
N ALA A 27 -12.81 -13.02 -8.30
CA ALA A 27 -12.54 -13.76 -7.08
C ALA A 27 -11.47 -13.06 -6.22
N TYR A 28 -10.41 -12.57 -6.85
CA TYR A 28 -9.38 -11.79 -6.18
C TYR A 28 -9.93 -10.53 -5.53
N GLN A 29 -10.75 -9.76 -6.27
CA GLN A 29 -11.40 -8.56 -5.76
C GLN A 29 -12.38 -8.86 -4.61
N LYS A 30 -13.13 -9.96 -4.68
CA LYS A 30 -14.00 -10.41 -3.58
C LYS A 30 -13.21 -10.80 -2.34
N VAL A 31 -12.14 -11.59 -2.49
CA VAL A 31 -11.27 -11.95 -1.35
C VAL A 31 -10.64 -10.69 -0.75
N ARG A 32 -10.18 -9.77 -1.59
CA ARG A 32 -9.64 -8.47 -1.16
C ARG A 32 -10.68 -7.64 -0.40
N SER A 33 -11.93 -7.59 -0.87
CA SER A 33 -13.01 -6.86 -0.20
C SER A 33 -13.37 -7.45 1.17
N VAL A 34 -13.40 -8.78 1.30
CA VAL A 34 -13.64 -9.47 2.58
C VAL A 34 -12.48 -9.22 3.56
N ALA A 35 -11.24 -9.27 3.10
CA ALA A 35 -10.07 -8.92 3.91
C ALA A 35 -10.13 -7.45 4.38
N HIS A 36 -10.60 -6.56 3.51
CA HIS A 36 -10.82 -5.14 3.84
C HIS A 36 -11.93 -4.93 4.87
N ALA A 37 -13.05 -5.66 4.77
CA ALA A 37 -14.15 -5.59 5.76
C ALA A 37 -13.69 -6.05 7.16
N LYS A 38 -12.79 -7.06 7.23
CA LYS A 38 -12.23 -7.53 8.50
C LYS A 38 -11.30 -6.50 9.14
N ASN A 39 -10.53 -5.77 8.34
CA ASN A 39 -9.64 -4.71 8.83
C ASN A 39 -10.40 -3.47 9.29
N SER A 40 -11.55 -3.13 8.66
CA SER A 40 -12.38 -1.99 9.09
C SER A 40 -12.91 -2.15 10.52
N GLY A 41 -13.25 -3.37 10.94
CA GLY A 41 -13.64 -3.64 12.31
C GLY A 41 -12.52 -3.47 13.34
N VAL A 42 -11.28 -3.75 12.95
CA VAL A 42 -10.10 -3.54 13.82
C VAL A 42 -9.82 -2.03 13.96
N ILE A 43 -9.85 -1.30 12.86
CA ILE A 43 -9.62 0.16 12.85
C ILE A 43 -10.70 0.87 13.67
N ALA A 44 -11.98 0.55 13.45
CA ALA A 44 -13.08 1.13 14.23
C ALA A 44 -12.92 0.93 15.75
N LYS A 45 -12.34 -0.20 16.18
CA LYS A 45 -12.15 -0.52 17.60
C LYS A 45 -10.84 0.01 18.18
N GLN A 46 -9.75 -0.06 17.43
CA GLN A 46 -8.39 0.13 17.97
C GLN A 46 -7.67 1.38 17.40
N GLY A 47 -8.21 2.01 16.37
CA GLY A 47 -7.61 3.16 15.69
C GLY A 47 -6.52 2.80 14.70
N LEU A 48 -6.12 3.83 13.93
CA LEU A 48 -5.12 3.74 12.88
C LEU A 48 -3.79 3.21 13.39
N LEU A 49 -3.21 3.86 14.41
CA LEU A 49 -1.87 3.52 14.92
C LEU A 49 -1.78 2.05 15.31
N LYS A 50 -2.73 1.58 16.13
CA LYS A 50 -2.71 0.18 16.59
C LYS A 50 -2.90 -0.82 15.47
N ALA A 51 -3.74 -0.48 14.48
CA ALA A 51 -3.93 -1.32 13.30
C ALA A 51 -2.65 -1.41 12.46
N VAL A 52 -1.93 -0.29 12.28
CA VAL A 52 -0.64 -0.25 11.56
C VAL A 52 0.43 -1.03 12.31
N GLN A 53 0.58 -0.84 13.62
CA GLN A 53 1.52 -1.61 14.45
C GLN A 53 1.26 -3.12 14.39
N ASN A 54 -0.01 -3.54 14.45
CA ASN A 54 -0.39 -4.94 14.34
C ASN A 54 -0.08 -5.52 12.94
N MET A 55 -0.26 -4.74 11.89
CA MET A 55 0.10 -5.12 10.52
C MET A 55 1.61 -5.24 10.38
N ALA A 56 2.37 -4.24 10.81
CA ALA A 56 3.83 -4.22 10.74
C ALA A 56 4.44 -5.43 11.46
N GLY A 57 3.99 -5.72 12.67
CA GLY A 57 4.45 -6.88 13.44
C GLY A 57 4.21 -8.22 12.73
N LYS A 58 3.03 -8.41 12.11
CA LYS A 58 2.72 -9.62 11.33
C LYS A 58 3.59 -9.75 10.10
N VAL A 59 3.82 -8.65 9.40
CA VAL A 59 4.67 -8.62 8.20
C VAL A 59 6.11 -8.92 8.56
N SER A 60 6.64 -8.34 9.64
CA SER A 60 8.02 -8.57 10.09
C SER A 60 8.27 -10.04 10.42
N VAL A 61 7.32 -10.72 11.05
CA VAL A 61 7.44 -12.15 11.36
C VAL A 61 7.43 -13.03 10.10
N SER A 62 6.64 -12.66 9.09
CA SER A 62 6.40 -13.53 7.93
C SER A 62 7.32 -13.28 6.73
N ASN A 63 7.96 -12.12 6.60
CA ASN A 63 8.62 -11.69 5.38
C ASN A 63 10.13 -11.37 5.51
N LYS A 64 10.78 -11.67 6.60
CA LYS A 64 12.20 -11.35 6.85
C LYS A 64 12.56 -9.86 6.65
N ILE A 65 11.59 -8.97 6.88
CA ILE A 65 11.76 -7.52 6.84
C ILE A 65 11.41 -6.97 8.21
N GLN A 66 12.23 -6.10 8.74
CA GLN A 66 11.92 -5.39 9.98
C GLN A 66 11.15 -4.12 9.66
N ILE A 67 9.94 -3.96 10.24
CA ILE A 67 9.13 -2.77 10.06
C ILE A 67 8.96 -2.07 11.40
N GLU A 68 9.45 -0.84 11.48
CA GLU A 68 9.26 0.05 12.62
C GLU A 68 8.08 1.00 12.36
N VAL A 69 7.33 1.33 13.40
CA VAL A 69 6.21 2.28 13.34
C VAL A 69 6.44 3.35 14.38
N LEU A 70 6.63 4.57 13.92
CA LEU A 70 6.85 5.76 14.74
C LEU A 70 5.67 6.71 14.57
N ASP A 71 5.17 7.24 15.68
CA ASP A 71 4.07 8.20 15.67
C ASP A 71 4.37 9.45 16.48
N TYR A 72 3.73 10.55 16.07
CA TYR A 72 3.76 11.80 16.78
C TYR A 72 2.40 12.51 16.66
N GLY A 73 1.83 12.92 17.80
CA GLY A 73 0.59 13.69 17.84
C GLY A 73 -0.69 12.89 17.59
N LEU A 74 -0.65 11.55 17.55
CA LEU A 74 -1.83 10.69 17.40
C LEU A 74 -2.52 10.34 18.72
N ASP A 75 -2.58 11.31 19.65
CA ASP A 75 -3.21 11.13 20.96
C ASP A 75 -4.73 10.96 20.86
N ASN A 76 -5.34 11.51 19.82
CA ASN A 76 -6.77 11.44 19.56
C ASN A 76 -7.08 10.63 18.30
N ARG A 77 -8.29 10.09 18.26
CA ARG A 77 -8.80 9.39 17.08
C ARG A 77 -9.12 10.40 15.97
N LEU A 78 -8.75 10.04 14.76
CA LEU A 78 -9.21 10.72 13.56
C LEU A 78 -10.62 10.24 13.19
N GLU A 79 -11.24 10.92 12.22
CA GLU A 79 -12.50 10.45 11.66
C GLU A 79 -12.32 9.03 11.07
N ASN A 80 -13.28 8.14 11.34
CA ASN A 80 -13.12 6.70 11.06
C ASN A 80 -12.92 6.39 9.56
N SER A 81 -13.51 7.14 8.66
CA SER A 81 -13.34 6.98 7.22
C SER A 81 -11.93 7.38 6.78
N LEU A 82 -11.37 8.43 7.40
CA LEU A 82 -10.01 8.87 7.19
C LEU A 82 -9.02 7.80 7.69
N GLU A 83 -9.16 7.33 8.94
CA GLU A 83 -8.29 6.26 9.47
C GLU A 83 -8.30 5.02 8.58
N LEU A 84 -9.46 4.64 8.06
CA LEU A 84 -9.59 3.49 7.16
C LEU A 84 -8.87 3.73 5.83
N THR A 85 -8.97 4.93 5.29
CA THR A 85 -8.31 5.30 4.03
C THR A 85 -6.79 5.35 4.20
N LEU A 86 -6.30 5.98 5.27
CA LEU A 86 -4.88 6.04 5.62
C LEU A 86 -4.29 4.63 5.85
N PHE A 87 -5.00 3.78 6.57
CA PHE A 87 -4.56 2.39 6.75
C PHE A 87 -4.41 1.64 5.42
N ARG A 88 -5.35 1.82 4.48
CA ARG A 88 -5.28 1.19 3.16
C ARG A 88 -4.10 1.71 2.34
N VAL A 89 -3.82 2.99 2.43
CA VAL A 89 -2.66 3.61 1.78
C VAL A 89 -1.36 3.01 2.35
N ILE A 90 -1.19 2.99 3.67
CA ILE A 90 -0.03 2.40 4.32
C ILE A 90 0.12 0.91 3.97
N GLN A 91 -0.99 0.15 3.98
CA GLN A 91 -0.99 -1.27 3.61
C GLN A 91 -0.50 -1.49 2.17
N GLU A 92 -0.91 -0.65 1.22
CA GLU A 92 -0.47 -0.73 -0.17
C GLU A 92 1.02 -0.37 -0.30
N LEU A 93 1.50 0.65 0.42
CA LEU A 93 2.91 1.03 0.46
C LEU A 93 3.78 -0.12 0.99
N ILE A 94 3.41 -0.73 2.10
CA ILE A 94 4.14 -1.89 2.65
C ILE A 94 4.08 -3.10 1.71
N THR A 95 2.95 -3.28 1.02
CA THR A 95 2.84 -4.32 -0.02
C THR A 95 3.83 -4.08 -1.17
N ASN A 96 4.04 -2.82 -1.56
CA ASN A 96 5.02 -2.44 -2.58
C ASN A 96 6.45 -2.70 -2.09
N VAL A 97 6.77 -2.37 -0.85
CA VAL A 97 8.08 -2.69 -0.25
C VAL A 97 8.34 -4.20 -0.32
N ILE A 98 7.40 -5.03 0.17
CA ILE A 98 7.54 -6.50 0.18
C ILE A 98 7.73 -7.08 -1.23
N LYS A 99 6.98 -6.57 -2.21
CA LYS A 99 6.98 -7.13 -3.57
C LYS A 99 8.12 -6.64 -4.43
N HIS A 100 8.60 -5.42 -4.20
CA HIS A 100 9.41 -4.71 -5.18
C HIS A 100 10.74 -4.18 -4.66
N ALA A 101 10.86 -3.90 -3.35
CA ALA A 101 12.01 -3.21 -2.82
C ALA A 101 13.22 -4.13 -2.54
N GLU A 102 12.99 -5.40 -2.22
CA GLU A 102 14.03 -6.30 -1.70
C GLU A 102 14.69 -5.73 -0.43
N ALA A 103 13.93 -4.97 0.33
CA ALA A 103 14.38 -4.31 1.56
C ALA A 103 14.49 -5.29 2.73
N THR A 104 15.40 -4.99 3.65
CA THR A 104 15.51 -5.67 4.95
C THR A 104 14.87 -4.89 6.09
N GLU A 105 14.70 -3.58 5.89
CA GLU A 105 14.13 -2.67 6.86
C GLU A 105 13.18 -1.69 6.19
N ALA A 106 12.12 -1.31 6.88
CA ALA A 106 11.25 -0.20 6.51
C ALA A 106 10.75 0.53 7.75
N THR A 107 10.50 1.82 7.62
CA THR A 107 9.96 2.65 8.70
C THR A 107 8.68 3.34 8.24
N ILE A 108 7.66 3.33 9.08
CA ILE A 108 6.40 4.04 8.88
C ILE A 108 6.35 5.16 9.92
N HIS A 109 6.33 6.41 9.46
CA HIS A 109 6.09 7.56 10.32
C HIS A 109 4.67 8.05 10.10
N ILE A 110 3.97 8.34 11.19
CA ILE A 110 2.63 8.94 11.17
C ILE A 110 2.66 10.15 12.09
N THR A 111 2.59 11.34 11.53
CA THR A 111 2.64 12.59 12.28
C THR A 111 1.32 13.33 12.13
N ASN A 112 0.65 13.59 13.24
CA ASN A 112 -0.56 14.40 13.28
C ASN A 112 -0.22 15.82 13.72
N HIS A 113 -0.46 16.77 12.84
CA HIS A 113 -0.38 18.21 13.11
C HIS A 113 -1.79 18.76 13.45
N GLU A 114 -1.87 20.04 13.81
CA GLU A 114 -3.17 20.67 14.13
C GLU A 114 -4.13 20.69 12.93
N ASP A 115 -3.58 20.88 11.71
CA ASP A 115 -4.31 21.10 10.46
C ASP A 115 -4.03 20.05 9.36
N SER A 116 -3.17 19.08 9.64
CA SER A 116 -2.77 18.09 8.64
C SER A 116 -2.25 16.81 9.27
N ILE A 117 -2.28 15.73 8.50
CA ILE A 117 -1.62 14.48 8.84
C ILE A 117 -0.58 14.12 7.79
N ASN A 118 0.64 13.86 8.22
CA ASN A 118 1.73 13.39 7.40
C ASN A 118 1.96 11.89 7.60
N ILE A 119 2.11 11.16 6.51
CA ILE A 119 2.53 9.75 6.50
C ILE A 119 3.79 9.64 5.66
N MET A 120 4.86 9.09 6.22
CA MET A 120 6.05 8.76 5.48
C MET A 120 6.36 7.27 5.63
N VAL A 121 6.61 6.61 4.51
CA VAL A 121 7.07 5.22 4.47
C VAL A 121 8.39 5.19 3.74
N GLU A 122 9.40 4.68 4.43
CA GLU A 122 10.78 4.61 3.96
C GLU A 122 11.25 3.16 3.97
N ASP A 123 11.97 2.73 2.94
CA ASP A 123 12.62 1.43 2.84
C ASP A 123 14.09 1.54 2.42
N ASN A 124 14.90 0.60 2.87
CA ASN A 124 16.33 0.50 2.51
C ASN A 124 16.59 -0.40 1.31
N GLY A 125 15.60 -0.57 0.43
CA GLY A 125 15.67 -1.53 -0.66
C GLY A 125 16.44 -1.03 -1.89
N LYS A 126 16.22 -1.70 -3.01
CA LYS A 126 16.95 -1.41 -4.27
C LYS A 126 16.55 -0.10 -4.93
N GLY A 127 15.49 0.56 -4.50
CA GLY A 127 15.00 1.78 -5.10
C GLY A 127 14.75 1.66 -6.62
N PHE A 128 14.41 2.78 -7.23
CA PHE A 128 14.18 2.89 -8.68
C PHE A 128 14.40 4.34 -9.15
N ASN A 129 14.33 4.57 -10.44
CA ASN A 129 14.33 5.93 -10.99
C ASN A 129 12.86 6.40 -11.18
N PRO A 130 12.35 7.37 -10.38
CA PRO A 130 10.97 7.84 -10.47
C PRO A 130 10.60 8.41 -11.86
N LYS A 131 11.57 8.96 -12.60
CA LYS A 131 11.37 9.50 -13.96
C LYS A 131 11.02 8.43 -15.00
N GLN A 132 11.29 7.15 -14.69
CA GLN A 132 10.96 6.02 -15.57
C GLN A 132 9.54 5.47 -15.32
N ILE A 133 8.89 5.92 -14.26
CA ILE A 133 7.47 5.61 -14.00
C ILE A 133 6.63 6.57 -14.85
N THR A 134 6.39 6.20 -16.10
CA THR A 134 5.39 6.90 -16.93
C THR A 134 3.99 6.54 -16.47
N LYS A 135 3.00 7.43 -16.72
CA LYS A 135 1.57 7.18 -16.36
C LYS A 135 1.01 5.86 -16.92
N THR A 136 1.64 5.31 -17.95
CA THR A 136 1.30 4.01 -18.58
C THR A 136 1.94 2.81 -17.88
N ASN A 137 3.03 3.01 -17.12
CA ASN A 137 3.77 1.96 -16.40
C ASN A 137 3.67 2.11 -14.86
N THR A 138 2.89 3.07 -14.37
CA THR A 138 2.57 3.17 -12.94
C THR A 138 1.78 1.93 -12.59
N GLY A 139 2.37 1.00 -11.85
CA GLY A 139 1.66 -0.20 -11.38
C GLY A 139 0.34 0.21 -10.69
N MET A 140 -0.69 -0.60 -10.79
CA MET A 140 -2.03 -0.33 -10.23
C MET A 140 -1.99 0.16 -8.77
N GLY A 141 -0.95 -0.18 -8.00
CA GLY A 141 -0.77 0.20 -6.61
C GLY A 141 -0.56 1.71 -6.40
N ILE A 142 0.45 2.30 -7.05
CA ILE A 142 0.77 3.74 -6.89
C ILE A 142 -0.37 4.61 -7.41
N SER A 143 -0.94 4.28 -8.58
CA SER A 143 -2.11 4.99 -9.13
C SER A 143 -3.33 4.93 -8.20
N SER A 144 -3.50 3.81 -7.48
CA SER A 144 -4.58 3.65 -6.49
C SER A 144 -4.34 4.48 -5.22
N ILE A 145 -3.07 4.63 -4.79
CA ILE A 145 -2.69 5.51 -3.69
C ILE A 145 -2.94 6.96 -4.07
N ASP A 146 -2.42 7.38 -5.22
CA ASP A 146 -2.53 8.75 -5.74
C ASP A 146 -4.00 9.22 -5.76
N LYS A 147 -4.89 8.43 -6.35
CA LYS A 147 -6.34 8.71 -6.35
C LYS A 147 -6.96 8.83 -4.96
N ARG A 148 -6.52 8.04 -3.98
CA ARG A 148 -7.05 8.13 -2.61
C ARG A 148 -6.55 9.37 -1.91
N VAL A 149 -5.30 9.74 -2.12
CA VAL A 149 -4.70 10.95 -1.58
C VAL A 149 -5.35 12.19 -2.18
N GLU A 150 -5.55 12.19 -3.51
CA GLU A 150 -6.26 13.26 -4.23
C GLU A 150 -7.71 13.44 -3.72
N HIS A 151 -8.45 12.36 -3.42
CA HIS A 151 -9.79 12.44 -2.83
C HIS A 151 -9.83 13.02 -1.42
N LEU A 152 -8.70 13.13 -0.75
CA LEU A 152 -8.55 13.73 0.56
C LEU A 152 -7.88 15.12 0.46
N ASP A 153 -7.85 15.70 -0.75
CA ASP A 153 -7.17 16.97 -1.05
C ASP A 153 -5.69 17.00 -0.64
N GLY A 154 -5.09 15.81 -0.54
CA GLY A 154 -3.72 15.63 -0.12
C GLY A 154 -2.70 15.64 -1.25
N THR A 155 -1.44 15.51 -0.89
CA THR A 155 -0.31 15.42 -1.83
C THR A 155 0.49 14.14 -1.61
N LEU A 156 1.00 13.58 -2.71
CA LEU A 156 1.84 12.39 -2.73
C LEU A 156 3.20 12.74 -3.36
N THR A 157 4.27 12.52 -2.61
CA THR A 157 5.65 12.68 -3.08
C THR A 157 6.38 11.35 -3.00
N ILE A 158 7.12 10.98 -4.05
CA ILE A 158 7.93 9.76 -4.10
C ILE A 158 9.37 10.14 -4.41
N GLU A 159 10.26 9.82 -3.49
CA GLU A 159 11.71 9.96 -3.63
C GLU A 159 12.32 8.58 -3.68
N SER A 160 13.08 8.27 -4.72
CA SER A 160 13.75 6.98 -4.85
C SER A 160 15.01 7.13 -5.69
N GLU A 161 16.03 6.41 -5.29
CA GLU A 161 17.29 6.33 -6.03
C GLU A 161 17.74 4.87 -6.04
N LYS A 162 18.30 4.44 -7.19
CA LYS A 162 18.76 3.06 -7.34
C LYS A 162 19.80 2.70 -6.28
N ASN A 163 19.55 1.59 -5.57
CA ASN A 163 20.35 1.06 -4.46
C ASN A 163 20.37 1.94 -3.20
N LYS A 164 19.44 2.88 -3.06
CA LYS A 164 19.31 3.70 -1.83
C LYS A 164 17.95 3.58 -1.15
N GLY A 165 17.02 2.81 -1.76
CA GLY A 165 15.68 2.63 -1.23
C GLY A 165 14.67 3.63 -1.79
N THR A 166 13.51 3.71 -1.13
CA THR A 166 12.39 4.57 -1.52
C THR A 166 11.80 5.21 -0.30
N THR A 167 11.49 6.50 -0.42
CA THR A 167 10.69 7.26 0.56
C THR A 167 9.42 7.75 -0.13
N VAL A 168 8.28 7.43 0.45
CA VAL A 168 6.97 7.92 0.02
C VAL A 168 6.40 8.80 1.11
N ILE A 169 6.07 10.04 0.76
CA ILE A 169 5.54 11.06 1.68
C ILE A 169 4.14 11.44 1.22
N ILE A 170 3.21 11.47 2.16
CA ILE A 170 1.81 11.83 1.95
C ILE A 170 1.42 12.87 2.99
N ASP A 171 0.90 13.99 2.52
CA ASP A 171 0.36 15.05 3.36
C ASP A 171 -1.13 15.22 3.05
N ILE A 172 -1.96 15.20 4.09
CA ILE A 172 -3.42 15.32 3.99
C ILE A 172 -3.89 16.42 4.93
N PRO A 173 -4.58 17.45 4.44
CA PRO A 173 -5.22 18.46 5.28
C PRO A 173 -6.35 17.84 6.12
N LEU A 174 -6.57 18.36 7.33
CA LEU A 174 -7.60 17.92 8.28
C LEU A 174 -8.72 18.93 8.41
#